data_978930bdd9846d59b8eda67a57acae85
#
_entry.id   978930bdd9846d59b8eda67a57acae85
#
_cell.length_a   1.000
_cell.length_b   1.000
_cell.length_c   1.000
_cell.angle_alpha   90.00
_cell.angle_beta   90.00
_cell.angle_gamma   90.00
#
_symmetry.space_group_name_H-M   'P 1'
#
loop_
_entity.id
_entity.type
_entity.pdbx_description
1 polymer ?
#
loop_
_entity_poly.entity_id
_entity_poly.type
_entity_poly.pdbx_seq_one_letter_code
_entity_poly.pdbx_strand_id
1 'polypeptide(L)'
;MRLLLDTQVFLWMLAGSARLPQAVRTRICSADSSVWLSAASVWELAIKQGLGRIALPAPAAEFATEERIRHRVAPLPVDEQAAVHLAKLPDIHRDPFDRMLVCQAIEHDLTLVSADRILRRYPIKTLWAGG
;
A
#
# COMPACT_ATOMS: atom_id res chain seq x y z
N MET A 1 -10.54 -11.56 -1.74
CA MET A 1 -10.29 -10.51 -0.73
C MET A 1 -10.15 -9.15 -1.41
N ARG A 2 -10.40 -8.10 -0.69
CA ARG A 2 -10.22 -6.71 -1.14
C ARG A 2 -8.98 -6.15 -0.45
N LEU A 3 -7.87 -6.04 -1.17
CA LEU A 3 -6.55 -5.77 -0.60
C LEU A 3 -6.03 -4.38 -1.00
N LEU A 4 -5.53 -3.64 -0.04
CA LEU A 4 -4.78 -2.41 -0.26
C LEU A 4 -3.32 -2.70 0.11
N LEU A 5 -2.40 -2.55 -0.85
CA LEU A 5 -0.99 -2.81 -0.61
C LEU A 5 -0.33 -1.58 0.02
N ASP A 6 0.48 -1.78 1.07
CA ASP A 6 1.37 -0.71 1.44
C ASP A 6 2.50 -0.59 0.40
N THR A 7 3.21 0.53 0.43
CA THR A 7 4.22 0.83 -0.56
C THR A 7 5.33 -0.22 -0.60
N GLN A 8 5.80 -0.68 0.56
CA GLN A 8 6.88 -1.67 0.64
C GLN A 8 6.44 -3.03 0.11
N VAL A 9 5.22 -3.46 0.40
CA VAL A 9 4.68 -4.73 -0.10
C VAL A 9 4.57 -4.69 -1.62
N PHE A 10 4.12 -3.57 -2.18
CA PHE A 10 4.09 -3.38 -3.64
C PHE A 10 5.48 -3.55 -4.26
N LEU A 11 6.50 -2.91 -3.70
CA LEU A 11 7.87 -3.02 -4.20
C LEU A 11 8.40 -4.45 -4.07
N TRP A 12 8.15 -5.13 -2.96
CA TRP A 12 8.56 -6.53 -2.78
C TRP A 12 7.89 -7.45 -3.81
N MET A 13 6.62 -7.22 -4.08
CA MET A 13 5.89 -8.00 -5.09
C MET A 13 6.52 -7.84 -6.47
N LEU A 14 6.82 -6.59 -6.87
CA LEU A 14 7.44 -6.30 -8.17
C LEU A 14 8.83 -6.91 -8.31
N ALA A 15 9.61 -6.88 -7.23
CA ALA A 15 10.98 -7.39 -7.21
C ALA A 15 11.06 -8.92 -7.07
N GLY A 16 9.95 -9.60 -6.84
CA GLY A 16 9.97 -11.02 -6.52
C GLY A 16 10.72 -11.32 -5.23
N SER A 17 10.69 -10.38 -4.27
CA SER A 17 11.48 -10.46 -3.04
C SER A 17 11.06 -11.63 -2.15
N ALA A 18 12.05 -12.34 -1.60
CA ALA A 18 11.81 -13.38 -0.60
C ALA A 18 11.27 -12.80 0.72
N ARG A 19 11.36 -11.49 0.93
CA ARG A 19 10.76 -10.83 2.10
C ARG A 19 9.24 -10.88 2.10
N LEU A 20 8.62 -10.98 0.93
CA LEU A 20 7.18 -11.16 0.83
C LEU A 20 6.86 -12.66 1.02
N PRO A 21 6.17 -13.03 2.11
CA PRO A 21 5.83 -14.44 2.35
C PRO A 21 5.01 -15.02 1.20
N GLN A 22 5.26 -16.27 0.85
CA GLN A 22 4.57 -16.93 -0.25
C GLN A 22 3.05 -16.98 -0.04
N ALA A 23 2.61 -17.17 1.18
CA ALA A 23 1.17 -17.19 1.51
C ALA A 23 0.50 -15.85 1.19
N VAL A 24 1.20 -14.74 1.44
CA VAL A 24 0.70 -13.39 1.14
C VAL A 24 0.70 -13.16 -0.36
N ARG A 25 1.79 -13.53 -1.05
CA ARG A 25 1.88 -13.43 -2.52
C ARG A 25 0.74 -14.19 -3.19
N THR A 26 0.46 -15.39 -2.73
CA THR A 26 -0.62 -16.22 -3.26
C THR A 26 -1.96 -15.52 -3.14
N ARG A 27 -2.23 -14.86 -2.01
CA ARG A 27 -3.47 -14.11 -1.80
C ARG A 27 -3.56 -12.89 -2.73
N ILE A 28 -2.47 -12.14 -2.88
CA ILE A 28 -2.43 -10.96 -3.77
C ILE A 28 -2.69 -11.39 -5.22
N CYS A 29 -2.11 -12.49 -5.66
CA CYS A 29 -2.20 -12.96 -7.04
C CYS A 29 -3.44 -13.80 -7.34
N SER A 30 -4.26 -14.09 -6.34
CA SER A 30 -5.49 -14.89 -6.52
C SER A 30 -6.47 -14.18 -7.43
N ALA A 31 -7.11 -14.93 -8.34
CA ALA A 31 -8.17 -14.40 -9.20
C ALA A 31 -9.39 -13.90 -8.41
N ASP A 32 -9.57 -14.40 -7.17
CA ASP A 32 -10.66 -13.98 -6.29
C ASP A 32 -10.36 -12.70 -5.52
N SER A 33 -9.13 -12.19 -5.60
CA SER A 33 -8.73 -10.97 -4.92
C SER A 33 -8.83 -9.76 -5.85
N SER A 34 -9.33 -8.66 -5.30
CA SER A 34 -9.20 -7.33 -5.89
C SER A 34 -8.10 -6.58 -5.14
N VAL A 35 -7.19 -5.96 -5.85
CA VAL A 35 -5.97 -5.36 -5.27
C VAL A 35 -5.85 -3.91 -5.72
N TRP A 36 -5.53 -3.04 -4.77
CA TRP A 36 -5.36 -1.60 -5.02
C TRP A 36 -4.01 -1.10 -4.53
N LEU A 37 -3.50 -0.09 -5.22
CA LEU A 37 -2.39 0.74 -4.78
C LEU A 37 -2.87 2.18 -4.66
N SER A 38 -2.64 2.78 -3.50
CA SER A 38 -3.05 4.16 -3.25
C SER A 38 -2.21 5.16 -4.03
N ALA A 39 -2.84 6.26 -4.46
CA ALA A 39 -2.14 7.43 -4.95
C ALA A 39 -1.15 7.99 -3.91
N ALA A 40 -1.41 7.81 -2.62
CA ALA A 40 -0.48 8.17 -1.56
C ALA A 40 0.84 7.39 -1.65
N SER A 41 0.80 6.12 -2.04
CA SER A 41 2.00 5.31 -2.26
C SER A 41 2.80 5.80 -3.46
N VAL A 42 2.13 6.18 -4.54
CA VAL A 42 2.80 6.77 -5.71
C VAL A 42 3.48 8.08 -5.33
N TRP A 43 2.81 8.90 -4.55
CA TRP A 43 3.35 10.16 -4.03
C TRP A 43 4.57 9.91 -3.15
N GLU A 44 4.51 8.96 -2.24
CA GLU A 44 5.64 8.56 -1.41
C GLU A 44 6.86 8.14 -2.24
N LEU A 45 6.65 7.31 -3.27
CA LEU A 45 7.72 6.88 -4.18
C LEU A 45 8.34 8.07 -4.92
N ALA A 46 7.52 9.00 -5.37
CA ALA A 46 8.01 10.20 -6.07
C ALA A 46 8.89 11.07 -5.16
N ILE A 47 8.49 11.25 -3.90
CA ILE A 47 9.28 12.00 -2.93
C ILE A 47 10.60 11.30 -2.65
N LYS A 48 10.57 10.00 -2.38
CA LYS A 48 11.79 9.22 -2.08
C LYS A 48 12.74 9.18 -3.27
N GLN A 49 12.22 9.07 -4.48
CA GLN A 49 13.04 9.12 -5.69
C GLN A 49 13.72 10.47 -5.84
N GLY A 50 12.98 11.56 -5.64
CA GLY A 50 13.53 12.92 -5.71
C GLY A 50 14.61 13.20 -4.66
N LEU A 51 14.53 12.52 -3.51
CA LEU A 51 15.53 12.66 -2.44
C LEU A 51 16.70 11.68 -2.58
N GLY A 52 16.72 10.85 -3.62
CA GLY A 52 17.77 9.85 -3.82
C GLY A 52 17.69 8.67 -2.87
N ARG A 53 16.56 8.46 -2.21
CA ARG A 53 16.38 7.37 -1.23
C ARG A 53 15.91 6.06 -1.85
N ILE A 54 15.46 6.08 -3.09
CA ILE A 54 15.07 4.92 -3.86
C ILE A 54 15.47 5.11 -5.30
N ALA A 55 15.97 4.05 -5.94
CA ALA A 55 16.27 4.03 -7.36
C ALA A 55 15.18 3.25 -8.09
N LEU A 56 14.58 3.87 -9.09
CA LEU A 56 13.56 3.26 -9.95
C LEU A 56 14.00 3.41 -11.41
N PRO A 57 13.59 2.48 -12.31
CA PRO A 57 14.02 2.53 -13.71
C PRO A 57 13.34 3.64 -14.53
N ALA A 58 12.37 4.36 -13.95
CA ALA A 58 11.62 5.42 -14.61
C ALA A 58 11.12 6.40 -13.54
N PRO A 59 10.57 7.57 -13.90
CA PRO A 59 9.89 8.44 -12.93
C PRO A 59 8.81 7.67 -12.17
N ALA A 60 8.69 7.95 -10.88
CA ALA A 60 7.87 7.14 -9.97
C ALA A 60 6.42 6.96 -10.45
N ALA A 61 5.78 8.01 -10.95
CA ALA A 61 4.40 7.94 -11.43
C ALA A 61 4.27 7.01 -12.65
N GLU A 62 5.19 7.11 -13.60
CA GLU A 62 5.24 6.26 -14.78
C GLU A 62 5.49 4.80 -14.40
N PHE A 63 6.51 4.59 -13.56
CA PHE A 63 6.86 3.25 -13.06
C PHE A 63 5.67 2.60 -12.35
N ALA A 64 5.05 3.30 -11.41
CA ALA A 64 3.94 2.76 -10.64
C ALA A 64 2.74 2.44 -11.53
N THR A 65 2.42 3.30 -12.50
CA THR A 65 1.30 3.09 -13.42
C THR A 65 1.52 1.85 -14.29
N GLU A 66 2.70 1.71 -14.88
CA GLU A 66 3.02 0.58 -15.74
C GLU A 66 3.02 -0.73 -14.97
N GLU A 67 3.67 -0.76 -13.82
CA GLU A 67 3.76 -1.97 -13.01
C GLU A 67 2.40 -2.36 -12.40
N ARG A 68 1.60 -1.37 -12.02
CA ARG A 68 0.25 -1.60 -11.53
C ARG A 68 -0.62 -2.28 -12.59
N ILE A 69 -0.58 -1.79 -13.82
CA ILE A 69 -1.34 -2.37 -14.93
C ILE A 69 -0.86 -3.80 -15.21
N ARG A 70 0.45 -4.00 -15.24
CA ARG A 70 1.05 -5.33 -15.49
C ARG A 70 0.61 -6.37 -14.46
N HIS A 71 0.46 -5.96 -13.22
CA HIS A 71 0.10 -6.85 -12.10
C HIS A 71 -1.39 -6.81 -11.75
N ARG A 72 -2.22 -6.14 -12.55
CA ARG A 72 -3.67 -6.02 -12.34
C ARG A 72 -4.03 -5.40 -10.99
N VAL A 73 -3.26 -4.41 -10.58
CA VAL A 73 -3.50 -3.63 -9.37
C VAL A 73 -4.23 -2.35 -9.78
N ALA A 74 -5.39 -2.11 -9.18
CA ALA A 74 -6.21 -0.93 -9.48
C ALA A 74 -5.68 0.31 -8.75
N PRO A 75 -5.85 1.52 -9.30
CA PRO A 75 -5.52 2.75 -8.60
C PRO A 75 -6.57 3.06 -7.55
N LEU A 76 -6.13 3.58 -6.40
CA LEU A 76 -7.02 4.08 -5.37
C LEU A 76 -6.71 5.57 -5.15
N PRO A 77 -7.54 6.48 -5.66
CA PRO A 77 -7.35 7.90 -5.40
C PRO A 77 -7.49 8.22 -3.91
N VAL A 78 -6.78 9.25 -3.44
CA VAL A 78 -6.98 9.80 -2.10
C VAL A 78 -8.17 10.75 -2.20
N ASP A 79 -9.29 10.34 -1.64
CA ASP A 79 -10.51 11.14 -1.65
C ASP A 79 -10.72 11.87 -0.31
N GLU A 80 -11.62 12.83 -0.32
CA GLU A 80 -11.93 13.66 0.84
C GLU A 80 -12.56 12.81 1.96
N GLN A 81 -13.38 11.83 1.60
CA GLN A 81 -14.04 10.94 2.55
C GLN A 81 -13.01 10.14 3.36
N ALA A 82 -11.96 9.64 2.71
CA ALA A 82 -10.87 8.97 3.43
C ALA A 82 -10.14 9.95 4.34
N ALA A 83 -9.83 11.16 3.85
CA ALA A 83 -9.10 12.17 4.62
C ALA A 83 -9.82 12.58 5.91
N VAL A 84 -11.14 12.56 5.93
CA VAL A 84 -11.93 12.87 7.13
C VAL A 84 -11.62 11.93 8.30
N HIS A 85 -11.27 10.68 8.02
CA HIS A 85 -10.93 9.72 9.08
C HIS A 85 -9.64 10.06 9.82
N LEU A 86 -8.76 10.87 9.21
CA LEU A 86 -7.45 11.20 9.79
C LEU A 86 -7.58 11.82 11.19
N ALA A 87 -8.54 12.72 11.37
CA ALA A 87 -8.77 13.40 12.65
C ALA A 87 -9.25 12.44 13.75
N LYS A 88 -9.83 11.31 13.37
CA LYS A 88 -10.38 10.31 14.30
C LYS A 88 -9.40 9.18 14.61
N LEU A 89 -8.27 9.10 13.88
CA LEU A 89 -7.31 8.03 14.12
C LEU A 89 -6.55 8.25 15.42
N PRO A 90 -6.25 7.17 16.17
CA PRO A 90 -5.32 7.25 17.28
C PRO A 90 -3.96 7.73 16.79
N ASP A 91 -3.22 8.47 17.62
CA ASP A 91 -1.88 8.94 17.31
C ASP A 91 -0.87 7.82 17.58
N ILE A 92 -0.84 6.81 16.69
CA ILE A 92 -0.02 5.62 16.84
C ILE A 92 1.20 5.70 15.91
N HIS A 93 0.99 5.96 14.62
CA HIS A 93 2.04 6.05 13.60
C HIS A 93 2.25 7.51 13.21
N ARG A 94 3.52 7.90 12.97
CA ARG A 94 3.84 9.27 12.57
C ARG A 94 3.90 9.46 11.05
N ASP A 95 4.07 8.38 10.30
CA ASP A 95 4.18 8.44 8.84
C ASP A 95 2.84 8.83 8.22
N PRO A 96 2.75 10.01 7.57
CA PRO A 96 1.49 10.47 7.00
C PRO A 96 0.99 9.60 5.85
N PHE A 97 1.88 8.97 5.10
CA PHE A 97 1.49 8.07 4.00
C PHE A 97 0.79 6.83 4.56
N ASP A 98 1.39 6.20 5.58
CA ASP A 98 0.80 5.02 6.23
C ASP A 98 -0.52 5.36 6.91
N ARG A 99 -0.61 6.53 7.54
CA ARG A 99 -1.87 6.98 8.14
C ARG A 99 -2.96 7.16 7.09
N MET A 100 -2.62 7.66 5.91
CA MET A 100 -3.59 7.78 4.82
C MET A 100 -4.05 6.40 4.33
N LEU A 101 -3.15 5.42 4.25
CA LEU A 101 -3.54 4.05 3.89
C LEU A 101 -4.54 3.48 4.90
N VAL A 102 -4.37 3.76 6.19
CA VAL A 102 -5.33 3.37 7.22
C VAL A 102 -6.69 4.03 6.97
N CYS A 103 -6.71 5.32 6.67
CA CYS A 103 -7.94 6.05 6.35
C CYS A 103 -8.67 5.43 5.16
N GLN A 104 -7.93 5.08 4.12
CA GLN A 104 -8.51 4.47 2.92
C GLN A 104 -9.03 3.06 3.19
N ALA A 105 -8.31 2.29 4.02
CA ALA A 105 -8.75 0.95 4.41
C ALA A 105 -10.09 1.02 5.17
N ILE A 106 -10.26 2.02 6.03
CA ILE A 106 -11.51 2.24 6.75
C ILE A 106 -12.63 2.65 5.77
N GLU A 107 -12.38 3.69 4.97
CA GLU A 107 -13.41 4.26 4.10
C GLU A 107 -13.91 3.28 3.06
N HIS A 108 -13.01 2.49 2.48
CA HIS A 108 -13.33 1.59 1.38
C HIS A 108 -13.47 0.13 1.81
N ASP A 109 -13.42 -0.14 3.11
CA ASP A 109 -13.51 -1.49 3.68
C ASP A 109 -12.51 -2.45 3.03
N LEU A 110 -11.23 -2.07 3.08
CA LEU A 110 -10.13 -2.84 2.51
C LEU A 110 -9.29 -3.47 3.62
N THR A 111 -8.68 -4.62 3.30
CA THR A 111 -7.65 -5.23 4.14
C THR A 111 -6.30 -4.67 3.75
N LEU A 112 -5.60 -4.04 4.68
CA LEU A 112 -4.27 -3.49 4.46
C LEU A 112 -3.22 -4.60 4.52
N VAL A 113 -2.45 -4.75 3.45
CA VAL A 113 -1.35 -5.72 3.38
C VAL A 113 -0.06 -5.00 3.74
N SER A 114 0.54 -5.33 4.87
CA SER A 114 1.71 -4.62 5.38
C SER A 114 2.62 -5.51 6.21
N ALA A 115 3.91 -5.17 6.23
CA ALA A 115 4.90 -5.74 7.14
C ALA A 115 5.21 -4.80 8.32
N ASP A 116 4.58 -3.65 8.40
CA ASP A 116 4.78 -2.69 9.49
C ASP A 116 3.88 -3.05 10.68
N ARG A 117 4.52 -3.46 11.78
CA ARG A 117 3.82 -3.87 13.00
C ARG A 117 2.96 -2.75 13.60
N ILE A 118 3.35 -1.51 13.42
CA ILE A 118 2.63 -0.35 13.97
C ILE A 118 1.23 -0.27 13.35
N LEU A 119 1.10 -0.56 12.06
CA LEU A 119 -0.19 -0.51 11.36
C LEU A 119 -1.20 -1.52 11.89
N ARG A 120 -0.75 -2.63 12.48
CA ARG A 120 -1.64 -3.62 13.10
C ARG A 120 -2.33 -3.10 14.36
N ARG A 121 -1.87 -2.01 14.92
CA ARG A 121 -2.45 -1.39 16.12
C ARG A 121 -3.67 -0.52 15.81
N TYR A 122 -3.92 -0.23 14.55
CA TYR A 122 -5.11 0.51 14.13
C TYR A 122 -6.33 -0.42 14.02
N PRO A 123 -7.56 0.13 14.16
CA PRO A 123 -8.79 -0.67 14.07
C PRO A 123 -9.17 -0.98 12.63
N ILE A 124 -8.31 -1.69 11.92
CA ILE A 124 -8.47 -2.10 10.52
C ILE A 124 -8.16 -3.57 10.36
N LYS A 125 -8.65 -4.15 9.26
CA LYS A 125 -8.27 -5.50 8.86
C LYS A 125 -6.87 -5.45 8.23
N THR A 126 -5.99 -6.35 8.64
CA THR A 126 -4.64 -6.44 8.10
C THR A 126 -4.32 -7.85 7.64
N LEU A 127 -3.58 -7.95 6.53
CA LEU A 127 -2.93 -9.18 6.11
C LEU A 127 -1.43 -8.98 6.36
N TRP A 128 -0.89 -9.76 7.31
CA TRP A 128 0.48 -9.57 7.77
C TRP A 128 1.48 -10.11 6.77
N ALA A 129 2.36 -9.24 6.27
CA ALA A 129 3.42 -9.56 5.30
C ALA A 129 4.82 -9.60 5.95
N GLY A 130 4.91 -9.47 7.26
CA GLY A 130 6.17 -9.59 8.00
C GLY A 130 6.49 -11.03 8.36
N GLY A 131 7.73 -11.27 8.68
CA GLY A 131 8.21 -12.57 9.14
C GLY A 131 7.91 -12.81 10.62
#